data_935bf589b1d67782cacf8c8de3f72d09
#
_entry.id   935bf589b1d67782cacf8c8de3f72d09
#
_cell.length_a   1.000
_cell.length_b   1.000
_cell.length_c   1.000
_cell.angle_alpha   90.00
_cell.angle_beta   90.00
_cell.angle_gamma   90.00
#
_symmetry.space_group_name_H-M   'P 1'
#
loop_
_entity.id
_entity.type
_entity.pdbx_description
1 polymer ?
#
loop_
_entity_poly.entity_id
_entity_poly.type
_entity_poly.pdbx_seq_one_letter_code
_entity_poly.pdbx_strand_id
1 'polypeptide(L)'
;MSKQSNLSFWYVPFPIKFLAALLTSISLSLIVGIMDYVPLEERAEHTYYYPFGYTLIISILISMAVLLFLILPLSLFADKVIASRKMNGPVAKVILVIATYFLLGLGSGLLFSIFVFKWDAFEYTGPYPYLVIMAFVFLLWQLGLNGLLSRVRNKNRPDSVMDR
;
A
#
# COMPACT_ATOMS: atom_id res chain seq x y z
N MET A 1 10.23 -15.01 -30.45
CA MET A 1 10.76 -13.93 -29.60
C MET A 1 9.61 -13.17 -28.90
N SER A 2 8.92 -13.73 -27.92
CA SER A 2 7.79 -13.03 -27.24
C SER A 2 7.76 -13.25 -25.70
N LYS A 3 8.91 -13.52 -25.08
CA LYS A 3 9.00 -13.85 -23.64
C LYS A 3 9.29 -12.66 -22.72
N GLN A 4 9.55 -11.48 -23.24
CA GLN A 4 9.94 -10.29 -22.44
C GLN A 4 8.76 -9.41 -21.98
N SER A 5 7.58 -9.52 -22.59
CA SER A 5 6.46 -8.61 -22.29
C SER A 5 5.74 -8.89 -20.94
N ASN A 6 5.86 -10.10 -20.39
CA ASN A 6 5.11 -10.50 -19.20
C ASN A 6 5.81 -10.21 -17.85
N LEU A 7 7.10 -9.85 -17.88
CA LEU A 7 7.84 -9.51 -16.65
C LEU A 7 7.70 -8.04 -16.24
N SER A 8 7.38 -7.15 -17.21
CA SER A 8 7.33 -5.70 -16.96
C SER A 8 6.10 -5.23 -16.17
N PHE A 9 5.02 -6.01 -16.13
CA PHE A 9 3.78 -5.61 -15.44
C PHE A 9 3.93 -5.61 -13.92
N TRP A 10 4.73 -6.50 -13.36
CA TRP A 10 4.88 -6.69 -11.91
C TRP A 10 6.03 -5.87 -11.31
N TYR A 11 6.93 -5.36 -12.14
CA TYR A 11 7.96 -4.44 -11.67
C TYR A 11 7.43 -3.02 -11.64
N VAL A 12 7.13 -2.53 -10.45
CA VAL A 12 6.59 -1.18 -10.24
C VAL A 12 7.76 -0.22 -9.96
N PRO A 13 7.97 0.81 -10.80
CA PRO A 13 9.01 1.82 -10.56
C PRO A 13 8.81 2.57 -9.23
N PHE A 14 9.93 2.95 -8.60
CA PHE A 14 9.91 3.64 -7.31
C PHE A 14 8.98 4.88 -7.26
N PRO A 15 8.92 5.77 -8.27
CA PRO A 15 8.00 6.91 -8.25
C PRO A 15 6.52 6.51 -8.15
N ILE A 16 6.14 5.40 -8.79
CA ILE A 16 4.77 4.88 -8.71
C ILE A 16 4.49 4.36 -7.30
N LYS A 17 5.46 3.68 -6.68
CA LYS A 17 5.34 3.22 -5.29
C LYS A 17 5.19 4.38 -4.31
N PHE A 18 5.97 5.44 -4.51
CA PHE A 18 5.86 6.64 -3.69
C PHE A 18 4.49 7.30 -3.83
N LEU A 19 3.98 7.44 -5.06
CA LEU A 19 2.65 7.98 -5.31
C LEU A 19 1.55 7.07 -4.72
N ALA A 20 1.71 5.74 -4.84
CA ALA A 20 0.82 4.78 -4.21
C ALA A 20 0.81 4.92 -2.68
N ALA A 21 1.96 5.18 -2.05
CA ALA A 21 2.03 5.44 -0.61
C ALA A 21 1.26 6.71 -0.21
N LEU A 22 1.42 7.81 -0.96
CA LEU A 22 0.66 9.03 -0.74
C LEU A 22 -0.86 8.79 -0.83
N LEU A 23 -1.31 8.13 -1.90
CA LEU A 23 -2.74 7.85 -2.10
C LEU A 23 -3.29 6.89 -1.03
N THR A 24 -2.51 5.90 -0.62
CA THR A 24 -2.87 4.99 0.48
C THR A 24 -3.05 5.75 1.78
N SER A 25 -2.08 6.60 2.13
CA SER A 25 -2.13 7.42 3.35
C SER A 25 -3.39 8.29 3.37
N ILE A 26 -3.67 9.01 2.29
CA ILE A 26 -4.86 9.87 2.17
C ILE A 26 -6.14 9.04 2.26
N SER A 27 -6.23 7.93 1.51
CA SER A 27 -7.43 7.09 1.48
C SER A 27 -7.77 6.51 2.84
N LEU A 28 -6.78 5.93 3.54
CA LEU A 28 -7.00 5.33 4.86
C LEU A 28 -7.29 6.39 5.93
N SER A 29 -6.58 7.52 5.89
CA SER A 29 -6.82 8.61 6.86
C SER A 29 -8.19 9.23 6.69
N LEU A 30 -8.71 9.33 5.45
CA LEU A 30 -10.09 9.77 5.21
C LEU A 30 -11.10 8.77 5.80
N ILE A 31 -10.89 7.47 5.58
CA ILE A 31 -11.78 6.43 6.12
C ILE A 31 -11.80 6.49 7.65
N VAL A 32 -10.63 6.50 8.28
CA VAL A 32 -10.51 6.59 9.75
C VAL A 32 -11.11 7.89 10.26
N GLY A 33 -10.79 9.03 9.64
CA GLY A 33 -11.32 10.33 10.04
C GLY A 33 -12.85 10.42 9.95
N ILE A 34 -13.47 9.76 8.95
CA ILE A 34 -14.94 9.68 8.84
C ILE A 34 -15.53 8.75 9.90
N MET A 35 -14.88 7.61 10.16
CA MET A 35 -15.34 6.63 11.16
C MET A 35 -15.25 7.18 12.60
N ASP A 36 -14.23 7.96 12.89
CA ASP A 36 -13.99 8.55 14.21
C ASP A 36 -14.68 9.91 14.41
N TYR A 37 -15.35 10.40 13.36
CA TYR A 37 -16.06 11.69 13.45
C TYR A 37 -17.32 11.57 14.28
N VAL A 38 -17.39 12.33 15.37
CA VAL A 38 -18.59 12.45 16.21
C VAL A 38 -19.27 13.81 15.93
N PRO A 39 -20.52 13.80 15.42
CA PRO A 39 -21.32 15.02 15.22
C PRO A 39 -21.48 15.83 16.50
N LEU A 40 -21.66 17.13 16.39
CA LEU A 40 -21.80 18.02 17.56
C LEU A 40 -22.93 17.61 18.50
N GLU A 41 -24.03 17.10 17.94
CA GLU A 41 -25.22 16.67 18.66
C GLU A 41 -25.03 15.41 19.50
N GLU A 42 -24.04 14.57 19.13
CA GLU A 42 -23.76 13.31 19.80
C GLU A 42 -22.56 13.39 20.78
N ARG A 43 -21.97 14.59 20.93
CA ARG A 43 -20.81 14.76 21.80
C ARG A 43 -21.22 14.78 23.26
N ALA A 44 -20.57 13.91 24.06
CA ALA A 44 -20.78 13.89 25.50
C ALA A 44 -20.26 15.18 26.15
N GLU A 45 -20.98 15.68 27.14
CA GLU A 45 -20.55 16.81 27.96
C GLU A 45 -19.24 16.47 28.68
N HIS A 46 -18.36 17.46 28.81
CA HIS A 46 -17.04 17.33 29.44
C HIS A 46 -16.03 16.41 28.73
N THR A 47 -16.30 15.98 27.46
CA THR A 47 -15.36 15.20 26.67
C THR A 47 -14.77 16.05 25.54
N TYR A 48 -13.44 16.04 25.42
CA TYR A 48 -12.75 16.76 24.35
C TYR A 48 -12.75 15.95 23.05
N TYR A 49 -13.24 16.53 22.00
CA TYR A 49 -13.22 15.94 20.64
C TYR A 49 -12.30 16.74 19.75
N TYR A 50 -11.38 16.06 19.10
CA TYR A 50 -10.50 16.71 18.12
C TYR A 50 -11.27 17.14 16.88
N PRO A 51 -10.98 18.32 16.31
CA PRO A 51 -11.55 18.72 15.02
C PRO A 51 -11.18 17.72 13.93
N PHE A 52 -12.14 17.44 13.02
CA PHE A 52 -11.93 16.50 11.91
C PHE A 52 -10.64 16.77 11.13
N GLY A 53 -10.37 18.05 10.79
CA GLY A 53 -9.15 18.42 10.06
C GLY A 53 -7.85 18.09 10.80
N TYR A 54 -7.84 18.25 12.13
CA TYR A 54 -6.68 17.89 12.95
C TYR A 54 -6.45 16.39 12.93
N THR A 55 -7.50 15.59 13.18
CA THR A 55 -7.42 14.12 13.15
C THR A 55 -6.95 13.63 11.79
N LEU A 56 -7.48 14.21 10.71
CA LEU A 56 -7.10 13.87 9.33
C LEU A 56 -5.60 14.13 9.06
N ILE A 57 -5.10 15.32 9.40
CA ILE A 57 -3.70 15.69 9.17
C ILE A 57 -2.75 14.78 9.95
N ILE A 58 -3.03 14.56 11.22
CA ILE A 58 -2.20 13.68 12.07
C ILE A 58 -2.22 12.25 11.55
N SER A 59 -3.39 11.73 11.17
CA SER A 59 -3.52 10.38 10.59
C SER A 59 -2.74 10.25 9.27
N ILE A 60 -2.76 11.27 8.39
CA ILE A 60 -1.96 11.28 7.16
C ILE A 60 -0.48 11.24 7.48
N LEU A 61 0.01 12.06 8.42
CA LEU A 61 1.42 12.10 8.76
C LEU A 61 1.92 10.78 9.34
N ILE A 62 1.16 10.19 10.27
CA ILE A 62 1.52 8.90 10.88
C ILE A 62 1.48 7.78 9.83
N SER A 63 0.40 7.69 9.04
CA SER A 63 0.27 6.67 8.00
C SER A 63 1.36 6.80 6.95
N MET A 64 1.71 8.03 6.55
CA MET A 64 2.77 8.30 5.59
C MET A 64 4.15 7.87 6.14
N ALA A 65 4.44 8.15 7.41
CA ALA A 65 5.67 7.69 8.04
C ALA A 65 5.76 6.16 8.04
N VAL A 66 4.70 5.46 8.44
CA VAL A 66 4.64 3.99 8.41
C VAL A 66 4.81 3.44 7.00
N LEU A 67 4.13 4.03 6.01
CA LEU A 67 4.24 3.62 4.61
C LEU A 67 5.67 3.80 4.07
N LEU A 68 6.31 4.92 4.34
CA LEU A 68 7.65 5.23 3.83
C LEU A 68 8.74 4.40 4.51
N PHE A 69 8.67 4.21 5.83
CA PHE A 69 9.74 3.56 6.58
C PHE A 69 9.58 2.05 6.72
N LEU A 70 8.36 1.52 6.66
CA LEU A 70 8.11 0.09 6.81
C LEU A 70 7.62 -0.55 5.51
N ILE A 71 6.48 -0.13 4.97
CA ILE A 71 5.82 -0.82 3.86
C ILE A 71 6.59 -0.65 2.55
N LEU A 72 7.06 0.54 2.24
CA LEU A 72 7.76 0.81 0.97
C LEU A 72 9.08 0.04 0.87
N PRO A 73 10.01 0.04 1.86
CA PRO A 73 11.22 -0.77 1.79
C PRO A 73 10.92 -2.27 1.68
N LEU A 74 9.99 -2.79 2.49
CA LEU A 74 9.59 -4.19 2.43
C LEU A 74 8.94 -4.56 1.09
N SER A 75 8.22 -3.63 0.45
CA SER A 75 7.64 -3.85 -0.87
C SER A 75 8.69 -4.01 -1.98
N LEU A 76 9.88 -3.43 -1.82
CA LEU A 76 11.00 -3.66 -2.74
C LEU A 76 11.55 -5.08 -2.62
N PHE A 77 11.60 -5.63 -1.39
CA PHE A 77 11.93 -7.04 -1.18
C PHE A 77 10.85 -7.96 -1.73
N ALA A 78 9.57 -7.62 -1.50
CA ALA A 78 8.43 -8.36 -2.05
C ALA A 78 8.50 -8.49 -3.57
N ASP A 79 8.81 -7.40 -4.29
CA ASP A 79 8.96 -7.43 -5.74
C ASP A 79 10.10 -8.37 -6.18
N LYS A 80 11.23 -8.39 -5.47
CA LYS A 80 12.33 -9.31 -5.75
C LYS A 80 11.92 -10.77 -5.56
N VAL A 81 11.18 -11.07 -4.48
CA VAL A 81 10.65 -12.41 -4.22
C VAL A 81 9.71 -12.85 -5.33
N ILE A 82 8.76 -11.98 -5.72
CA ILE A 82 7.81 -12.25 -6.79
C ILE A 82 8.52 -12.46 -8.14
N ALA A 83 9.53 -11.64 -8.43
CA ALA A 83 10.30 -11.74 -9.68
C ALA A 83 11.18 -12.99 -9.75
N SER A 84 11.73 -13.46 -8.61
CA SER A 84 12.61 -14.63 -8.54
C SER A 84 11.87 -15.96 -8.74
N ARG A 85 10.56 -16.00 -8.48
CA ARG A 85 9.77 -17.22 -8.57
C ARG A 85 9.24 -17.44 -9.98
N LYS A 86 9.70 -18.53 -10.63
CA LYS A 86 9.13 -19.03 -11.88
C LYS A 86 7.81 -19.72 -11.57
N MET A 87 6.69 -19.05 -11.84
CA MET A 87 5.36 -19.62 -11.63
C MET A 87 4.71 -19.97 -12.95
N ASN A 88 4.14 -21.18 -13.03
CA ASN A 88 3.39 -21.65 -14.19
C ASN A 88 1.92 -21.23 -14.05
N GLY A 89 1.56 -20.12 -14.70
CA GLY A 89 0.18 -19.63 -14.81
C GLY A 89 -0.10 -18.29 -14.10
N PRO A 90 -1.13 -17.57 -14.59
CA PRO A 90 -1.47 -16.25 -14.06
C PRO A 90 -2.08 -16.32 -12.66
N VAL A 91 -2.87 -17.34 -12.36
CA VAL A 91 -3.53 -17.53 -11.06
C VAL A 91 -2.49 -17.74 -9.95
N ALA A 92 -1.51 -18.60 -10.19
CA ALA A 92 -0.43 -18.85 -9.22
C ALA A 92 0.37 -17.59 -8.90
N LYS A 93 0.58 -16.70 -9.89
CA LYS A 93 1.21 -15.40 -9.67
C LYS A 93 0.36 -14.49 -8.79
N VAL A 94 -0.94 -14.40 -9.04
CA VAL A 94 -1.85 -13.57 -8.22
C VAL A 94 -1.85 -14.05 -6.77
N ILE A 95 -1.93 -15.35 -6.54
CA ILE A 95 -1.88 -15.94 -5.19
C ILE A 95 -0.53 -15.59 -4.51
N LEU A 96 0.59 -15.71 -5.23
CA LEU A 96 1.90 -15.36 -4.70
C LEU A 96 1.97 -13.88 -4.30
N VAL A 97 1.45 -12.97 -5.12
CA VAL A 97 1.41 -11.53 -4.82
C VAL A 97 0.59 -11.27 -3.56
N ILE A 98 -0.62 -11.81 -3.48
CA ILE A 98 -1.50 -11.65 -2.32
C ILE A 98 -0.82 -12.19 -1.05
N ALA A 99 -0.27 -13.42 -1.09
CA ALA A 99 0.43 -14.02 0.04
C ALA A 99 1.65 -13.18 0.46
N THR A 100 2.43 -12.67 -0.50
CA THR A 100 3.62 -11.86 -0.23
C THR A 100 3.24 -10.53 0.43
N TYR A 101 2.19 -9.85 -0.02
CA TYR A 101 1.73 -8.61 0.58
C TYR A 101 1.01 -8.81 1.93
N PHE A 102 0.37 -9.95 2.13
CA PHE A 102 -0.15 -10.35 3.43
C PHE A 102 0.99 -10.52 4.45
N LEU A 103 2.04 -11.27 4.08
CA LEU A 103 3.23 -11.45 4.91
C LEU A 103 3.98 -10.13 5.14
N LEU A 104 4.02 -9.25 4.13
CA LEU A 104 4.58 -7.90 4.26
C LEU A 104 3.80 -7.08 5.29
N GLY A 105 2.48 -7.12 5.27
CA GLY A 105 1.64 -6.44 6.27
C GLY A 105 1.87 -6.97 7.68
N LEU A 106 1.92 -8.31 7.85
CA LEU A 106 2.24 -8.93 9.14
C LEU A 106 3.65 -8.59 9.62
N GLY A 107 4.64 -8.65 8.72
CA GLY A 107 6.03 -8.29 9.03
C GLY A 107 6.18 -6.82 9.42
N SER A 108 5.46 -5.92 8.72
CA SER A 108 5.39 -4.50 9.10
C SER A 108 4.73 -4.32 10.46
N GLY A 109 3.67 -5.08 10.75
CA GLY A 109 2.98 -5.09 12.05
C GLY A 109 3.92 -5.49 13.18
N LEU A 110 4.69 -6.56 12.97
CA LEU A 110 5.66 -7.05 13.93
C LEU A 110 6.77 -6.01 14.19
N LEU A 111 7.37 -5.46 13.13
CA LEU A 111 8.41 -4.44 13.25
C LEU A 111 7.89 -3.19 13.95
N PHE A 112 6.69 -2.72 13.58
CA PHE A 112 6.05 -1.59 14.25
C PHE A 112 5.80 -1.85 15.73
N SER A 113 5.25 -3.03 16.06
CA SER A 113 4.98 -3.41 17.45
C SER A 113 6.25 -3.51 18.28
N ILE A 114 7.32 -4.10 17.77
CA ILE A 114 8.63 -4.16 18.45
C ILE A 114 9.18 -2.75 18.68
N PHE A 115 9.06 -1.84 17.70
CA PHE A 115 9.59 -0.49 17.80
C PHE A 115 8.81 0.36 18.82
N VAL A 116 7.47 0.23 18.83
CA VAL A 116 6.59 1.05 19.68
C VAL A 116 6.41 0.46 21.09
N PHE A 117 6.12 -0.84 21.16
CA PHE A 117 5.74 -1.53 22.41
C PHE A 117 6.88 -2.35 23.02
N LYS A 118 8.04 -2.45 22.35
CA LYS A 118 9.21 -3.19 22.83
C LYS A 118 8.87 -4.65 23.19
N TRP A 119 8.98 -4.98 24.51
CA TRP A 119 8.75 -6.35 25.01
C TRP A 119 7.29 -6.79 24.95
N ASP A 120 6.34 -5.84 25.01
CA ASP A 120 4.91 -6.12 24.99
C ASP A 120 4.35 -6.22 23.56
N ALA A 121 5.24 -6.28 22.54
CA ALA A 121 4.86 -6.29 21.11
C ALA A 121 3.89 -7.41 20.73
N PHE A 122 3.93 -8.54 21.43
CA PHE A 122 3.08 -9.69 21.15
C PHE A 122 1.72 -9.65 21.86
N GLU A 123 1.57 -8.83 22.88
CA GLU A 123 0.31 -8.65 23.61
C GLU A 123 -0.64 -7.70 22.87
N TYR A 124 -0.07 -6.72 22.15
CA TYR A 124 -0.85 -5.74 21.39
C TYR A 124 -1.10 -6.18 19.94
N THR A 125 -2.24 -6.83 19.72
CA THR A 125 -2.61 -7.35 18.38
C THR A 125 -3.20 -6.30 17.45
N GLY A 126 -3.60 -5.13 17.96
CA GLY A 126 -4.27 -4.08 17.19
C GLY A 126 -3.55 -3.56 15.93
N PRO A 127 -2.22 -3.35 15.94
CA PRO A 127 -1.50 -2.86 14.76
C PRO A 127 -1.47 -3.84 13.57
N TYR A 128 -1.53 -5.15 13.80
CA TYR A 128 -1.38 -6.16 12.75
C TYR A 128 -2.46 -6.08 11.67
N PRO A 129 -3.77 -6.14 12.00
CA PRO A 129 -4.81 -6.05 10.96
C PRO A 129 -4.77 -4.72 10.22
N TYR A 130 -4.49 -3.61 10.93
CA TYR A 130 -4.38 -2.30 10.31
C TYR A 130 -3.25 -2.24 9.27
N LEU A 131 -2.07 -2.77 9.58
CA LEU A 131 -0.93 -2.77 8.67
C LEU A 131 -1.09 -3.77 7.52
N VAL A 132 -1.81 -4.87 7.73
CA VAL A 132 -2.21 -5.78 6.64
C VAL A 132 -3.16 -5.06 5.68
N ILE A 133 -4.19 -4.37 6.16
CA ILE A 133 -5.10 -3.58 5.34
C ILE A 133 -4.33 -2.50 4.58
N MET A 134 -3.42 -1.78 5.25
CA MET A 134 -2.57 -0.76 4.66
C MET A 134 -1.71 -1.31 3.53
N ALA A 135 -1.12 -2.50 3.70
CA ALA A 135 -0.32 -3.16 2.67
C ALA A 135 -1.17 -3.56 1.44
N PHE A 136 -2.42 -4.01 1.65
CA PHE A 136 -3.32 -4.32 0.54
C PHE A 136 -3.83 -3.07 -0.19
N VAL A 137 -4.19 -2.01 0.51
CA VAL A 137 -4.58 -0.74 -0.12
C VAL A 137 -3.41 -0.17 -0.92
N PHE A 138 -2.20 -0.26 -0.39
CA PHE A 138 -0.98 0.13 -1.09
C PHE A 138 -0.75 -0.70 -2.37
N LEU A 139 -0.95 -2.02 -2.32
CA LEU A 139 -0.90 -2.89 -3.49
C LEU A 139 -1.94 -2.49 -4.54
N LEU A 140 -3.19 -2.22 -4.14
CA LEU A 140 -4.25 -1.80 -5.05
C LEU A 140 -3.90 -0.51 -5.78
N TRP A 141 -3.39 0.50 -5.07
CA TRP A 141 -2.93 1.74 -5.68
C TRP A 141 -1.74 1.53 -6.62
N GLN A 142 -0.78 0.66 -6.27
CA GLN A 142 0.33 0.33 -7.17
C GLN A 142 -0.16 -0.30 -8.47
N LEU A 143 -1.03 -1.28 -8.39
CA LEU A 143 -1.58 -1.97 -9.57
C LEU A 143 -2.41 -1.01 -10.42
N GLY A 144 -3.25 -0.18 -9.80
CA GLY A 144 -4.06 0.84 -10.48
C GLY A 144 -3.21 1.85 -11.23
N LEU A 145 -2.23 2.45 -10.57
CA LEU A 145 -1.32 3.43 -11.17
C LEU A 145 -0.46 2.83 -12.28
N ASN A 146 0.08 1.63 -12.07
CA ASN A 146 0.88 0.96 -13.09
C ASN A 146 0.04 0.60 -14.33
N GLY A 147 -1.21 0.17 -14.10
CA GLY A 147 -2.17 -0.08 -15.18
C GLY A 147 -2.53 1.17 -15.98
N LEU A 148 -2.77 2.30 -15.31
CA LEU A 148 -3.06 3.58 -15.95
C LEU A 148 -1.88 4.07 -16.80
N LEU A 149 -0.66 4.05 -16.22
CA LEU A 149 0.55 4.49 -16.93
C LEU A 149 0.88 3.60 -18.12
N SER A 150 0.65 2.29 -18.03
CA SER A 150 0.85 1.37 -19.15
C SER A 150 -0.09 1.69 -20.31
N ARG A 151 -1.35 2.06 -20.06
CA ARG A 151 -2.32 2.48 -21.08
C ARG A 151 -1.90 3.77 -21.77
N VAL A 152 -1.49 4.78 -21.00
CA VAL A 152 -1.03 6.07 -21.53
C VAL A 152 0.22 5.88 -22.42
N ARG A 153 1.17 5.06 -21.96
CA ARG A 153 2.41 4.78 -22.70
C ARG A 153 2.14 4.04 -24.01
N ASN A 154 1.18 3.11 -24.05
CA ASN A 154 0.81 2.41 -25.27
C ASN A 154 0.08 3.33 -26.28
N LYS A 155 -0.74 4.27 -25.79
CA LYS A 155 -1.44 5.24 -26.64
C LYS A 155 -0.48 6.24 -27.33
N ASN A 156 0.64 6.54 -26.68
CA ASN A 156 1.65 7.50 -27.19
C ASN A 156 2.77 6.83 -28.01
N ARG A 157 2.66 5.54 -28.35
CA ARG A 157 3.57 4.87 -29.28
C ARG A 157 3.08 5.20 -30.69
N PRO A 158 3.79 6.06 -31.47
CA PRO A 158 3.40 6.31 -32.83
C PRO A 158 3.55 5.01 -33.62
N ASP A 159 2.56 4.74 -34.51
CA ASP A 159 2.51 3.59 -35.42
C ASP A 159 3.61 3.62 -36.51
N SER A 160 4.74 4.26 -36.24
CA SER A 160 5.82 4.57 -37.16
C SER A 160 6.78 3.41 -37.51
N VAL A 161 6.36 2.15 -37.29
CA VAL A 161 7.20 0.98 -37.65
C VAL A 161 6.45 0.00 -38.55
N MET A 162 5.44 0.44 -39.30
CA MET A 162 4.72 -0.46 -40.21
C MET A 162 5.02 -0.20 -41.69
N ASP A 163 6.01 0.63 -42.02
CA ASP A 163 6.44 0.83 -43.44
C ASP A 163 7.96 0.75 -43.56
N ARG A 164 8.50 -0.48 -43.50
CA ARG A 164 9.77 -0.85 -44.17
C ARG A 164 9.87 -2.35 -44.34
#